data_786a318d03a5f48b46fd81325ff7c7f1
#
_entry.id   786a318d03a5f48b46fd81325ff7c7f1
#
_cell.length_a   1.000
_cell.length_b   1.000
_cell.length_c   1.000
_cell.angle_alpha   90.00
_cell.angle_beta   90.00
_cell.angle_gamma   90.00
#
_symmetry.space_group_name_H-M   'P 1'
#
loop_
_entity.id
_entity.type
_entity.pdbx_description
1 polymer ?
#
loop_
_entity_poly.entity_id
_entity_poly.type
_entity_poly.pdbx_seq_one_letter_code
_entity_poly.pdbx_strand_id
1 'polypeptide(L)'
;MNQRSVAKQPGAVMVVGGAGFLGSHIVDRLLSDGLRVDVVDDLSSGSLANLSSARTSAPDGALRIHTLDVTIPEFVEVTRLRRPDVMYVTSLLAPTTGDADGCTKAYAVAVAVLEAAVQAQVAKVVITLPAAVLYGE
;
A
#
# COMPACT_ATOMS: atom_id res chain seq x y z
N MET A 1 6.22 -25.74 -28.93
CA MET A 1 5.22 -24.68 -28.65
C MET A 1 5.57 -24.03 -27.34
N ASN A 2 6.11 -22.81 -27.37
CA ASN A 2 6.33 -22.03 -26.16
C ASN A 2 4.97 -21.55 -25.64
N GLN A 3 4.40 -22.24 -24.69
CA GLN A 3 3.41 -21.63 -23.83
C GLN A 3 4.14 -20.62 -22.94
N ARG A 4 4.17 -19.36 -23.37
CA ARG A 4 4.40 -18.27 -22.42
C ARG A 4 3.31 -18.40 -21.38
N SER A 5 3.66 -18.81 -20.16
CA SER A 5 2.74 -18.74 -19.05
C SER A 5 2.35 -17.26 -18.96
N VAL A 6 1.12 -16.96 -19.37
CA VAL A 6 0.54 -15.64 -19.14
C VAL A 6 0.51 -15.51 -17.63
N ALA A 7 1.38 -14.69 -17.07
CA ALA A 7 1.38 -14.42 -15.65
C ALA A 7 -0.04 -13.98 -15.30
N LYS A 8 -0.70 -14.77 -14.44
CA LYS A 8 -2.05 -14.44 -13.97
C LYS A 8 -2.01 -13.03 -13.39
N GLN A 9 -2.80 -12.13 -13.93
CA GLN A 9 -2.88 -10.78 -13.39
C GLN A 9 -3.31 -10.85 -11.92
N PRO A 10 -2.70 -10.04 -11.05
CA PRO A 10 -3.06 -10.04 -9.64
C PRO A 10 -4.55 -9.69 -9.49
N GLY A 11 -5.29 -10.52 -8.74
CA GLY A 11 -6.73 -10.29 -8.52
C GLY A 11 -7.02 -9.33 -7.38
N ALA A 12 -6.11 -9.25 -6.40
CA ALA A 12 -6.25 -8.44 -5.19
C ALA A 12 -4.94 -7.69 -4.91
N VAL A 13 -5.04 -6.41 -4.63
CA VAL A 13 -3.91 -5.53 -4.37
C VAL A 13 -4.17 -4.75 -3.08
N MET A 14 -3.15 -4.63 -2.25
CA MET A 14 -3.19 -3.76 -1.08
C MET A 14 -2.31 -2.53 -1.31
N VAL A 15 -2.82 -1.34 -0.97
CA VAL A 15 -2.08 -0.09 -1.07
C VAL A 15 -1.94 0.52 0.32
N VAL A 16 -0.75 0.41 0.90
CA VAL A 16 -0.40 1.05 2.18
C VAL A 16 -0.01 2.50 1.91
N GLY A 17 -0.69 3.42 2.60
CA GLY A 17 -0.60 4.85 2.30
C GLY A 17 -1.50 5.28 1.13
N GLY A 18 -2.56 4.51 0.87
CA GLY A 18 -3.45 4.73 -0.28
C GLY A 18 -4.30 5.99 -0.22
N ALA A 19 -4.43 6.65 0.93
CA ALA A 19 -5.13 7.93 1.08
C ALA A 19 -4.19 9.15 0.89
N GLY A 20 -2.90 8.92 0.65
CA GLY A 20 -1.94 9.96 0.30
C GLY A 20 -2.03 10.38 -1.17
N PHE A 21 -1.20 11.36 -1.56
CA PHE A 21 -1.18 11.86 -2.94
C PHE A 21 -0.83 10.75 -3.95
N LEU A 22 0.33 10.13 -3.81
CA LEU A 22 0.77 9.07 -4.72
C LEU A 22 -0.13 7.83 -4.61
N GLY A 23 -0.43 7.41 -3.38
CA GLY A 23 -1.23 6.22 -3.12
C GLY A 23 -2.62 6.29 -3.74
N SER A 24 -3.30 7.43 -3.65
CA SER A 24 -4.64 7.59 -4.24
C SER A 24 -4.65 7.49 -5.77
N HIS A 25 -3.61 7.99 -6.43
CA HIS A 25 -3.46 7.84 -7.89
C HIS A 25 -3.21 6.38 -8.29
N ILE A 26 -2.43 5.65 -7.49
CA ILE A 26 -2.24 4.21 -7.69
C ILE A 26 -3.56 3.46 -7.51
N VAL A 27 -4.33 3.80 -6.48
CA VAL A 27 -5.66 3.20 -6.23
C VAL A 27 -6.59 3.40 -7.42
N ASP A 28 -6.70 4.64 -7.93
CA ASP A 28 -7.53 4.96 -9.09
C ASP A 28 -7.11 4.12 -10.31
N ARG A 29 -5.82 4.01 -10.56
CA ARG A 29 -5.29 3.21 -11.67
C ARG A 29 -5.61 1.73 -11.53
N LEU A 30 -5.37 1.15 -10.37
CA LEU A 30 -5.64 -0.28 -10.11
C LEU A 30 -7.12 -0.62 -10.26
N LEU A 31 -8.00 0.25 -9.78
CA LEU A 31 -9.45 0.08 -9.95
C LEU A 31 -9.86 0.17 -11.43
N SER A 32 -9.26 1.11 -12.19
CA SER A 32 -9.53 1.23 -13.62
C SER A 32 -9.05 0.02 -14.43
N ASP A 33 -8.04 -0.68 -13.95
CA ASP A 33 -7.55 -1.94 -14.51
C ASP A 33 -8.40 -3.16 -14.07
N GLY A 34 -9.48 -2.94 -13.32
CA GLY A 34 -10.41 -3.98 -12.89
C GLY A 34 -9.98 -4.81 -11.69
N LEU A 35 -8.99 -4.35 -10.93
CA LEU A 35 -8.47 -5.05 -9.77
C LEU A 35 -9.27 -4.71 -8.51
N ARG A 36 -9.25 -5.63 -7.54
CA ARG A 36 -9.77 -5.36 -6.20
C ARG A 36 -8.69 -4.72 -5.36
N VAL A 37 -9.01 -3.61 -4.72
CA VAL A 37 -8.04 -2.79 -3.97
C VAL A 37 -8.45 -2.68 -2.51
N ASP A 38 -7.55 -3.05 -1.62
CA ASP A 38 -7.62 -2.76 -0.20
C ASP A 38 -6.66 -1.60 0.11
N VAL A 39 -7.18 -0.49 0.60
CA VAL A 39 -6.40 0.65 1.07
C VAL A 39 -6.17 0.52 2.56
N VAL A 40 -4.94 0.70 3.01
CA VAL A 40 -4.58 0.80 4.43
C VAL A 40 -3.91 2.15 4.66
N ASP A 41 -4.47 2.96 5.53
CA ASP A 41 -3.94 4.29 5.84
C ASP A 41 -4.38 4.71 7.26
N ASP A 42 -3.49 5.29 8.04
CA ASP A 42 -3.82 5.81 9.37
C ASP A 42 -4.38 7.24 9.34
N LEU A 43 -4.42 7.84 8.15
CA LEU A 43 -4.87 9.20 7.88
C LEU A 43 -4.06 10.29 8.61
N SER A 44 -2.84 9.97 9.06
CA SER A 44 -1.96 10.94 9.73
C SER A 44 -1.48 12.05 8.77
N SER A 45 -1.30 11.72 7.51
CA SER A 45 -0.94 12.67 6.44
C SER A 45 -1.84 12.58 5.21
N GLY A 46 -2.50 11.45 5.01
CA GLY A 46 -3.48 11.24 3.96
C GLY A 46 -4.88 11.76 4.31
N SER A 47 -5.77 11.73 3.34
CA SER A 47 -7.16 12.16 3.52
C SER A 47 -8.10 11.28 2.71
N LEU A 48 -9.25 10.94 3.27
CA LEU A 48 -10.32 10.24 2.55
C LEU A 48 -10.84 11.05 1.35
N ALA A 49 -10.66 12.37 1.34
CA ALA A 49 -10.99 13.22 0.20
C ALA A 49 -10.19 12.82 -1.06
N ASN A 50 -8.94 12.37 -0.90
CA ASN A 50 -8.12 11.89 -2.01
C ASN A 50 -8.67 10.62 -2.66
N LEU A 51 -9.51 9.87 -1.95
CA LEU A 51 -10.17 8.66 -2.44
C LEU A 51 -11.61 8.89 -2.91
N SER A 52 -12.07 10.14 -3.00
CA SER A 52 -13.45 10.45 -3.35
C SER A 52 -13.84 9.90 -4.73
N SER A 53 -12.99 10.06 -5.72
CA SER A 53 -13.20 9.51 -7.07
C SER A 53 -13.28 7.99 -7.04
N ALA A 54 -12.32 7.33 -6.40
CA ALA A 54 -12.30 5.88 -6.26
C ALA A 54 -13.56 5.34 -5.58
N ARG A 55 -14.00 5.99 -4.50
CA ARG A 55 -15.21 5.59 -3.75
C ARG A 55 -16.50 5.74 -4.56
N THR A 56 -16.55 6.70 -5.47
CA THR A 56 -17.72 6.95 -6.31
C THR A 56 -17.76 6.03 -7.52
N SER A 57 -16.60 5.74 -8.12
CA SER A 57 -16.50 5.01 -9.39
C SER A 57 -16.22 3.52 -9.26
N ALA A 58 -15.72 3.06 -8.10
CA ALA A 58 -15.40 1.65 -7.91
C ALA A 58 -16.66 0.77 -7.96
N PRO A 59 -16.61 -0.36 -8.69
CA PRO A 59 -17.65 -1.38 -8.60
C PRO A 59 -17.84 -1.88 -7.15
N ASP A 60 -19.02 -2.38 -6.85
CA ASP A 60 -19.34 -2.92 -5.53
C ASP A 60 -18.33 -3.97 -5.09
N GLY A 61 -17.75 -3.76 -3.91
CA GLY A 61 -16.77 -4.65 -3.32
C GLY A 61 -15.35 -4.60 -3.92
N ALA A 62 -15.13 -3.75 -4.94
CA ALA A 62 -13.79 -3.60 -5.54
C ALA A 62 -12.85 -2.75 -4.70
N LEU A 63 -13.37 -1.83 -3.90
CA LEU A 63 -12.58 -0.98 -3.00
C LEU A 63 -12.96 -1.21 -1.55
N ARG A 64 -11.97 -1.41 -0.70
CA ARG A 64 -12.11 -1.41 0.76
C ARG A 64 -11.07 -0.49 1.37
N ILE A 65 -11.46 0.22 2.41
CA ILE A 65 -10.61 1.16 3.11
C ILE A 65 -10.53 0.74 4.57
N HIS A 66 -9.31 0.50 5.04
CA HIS A 66 -8.98 0.13 6.40
C HIS A 66 -8.22 1.29 7.03
N THR A 67 -8.87 2.00 7.95
CA THR A 67 -8.23 3.09 8.70
C THR A 67 -7.51 2.50 9.90
N LEU A 68 -6.23 2.21 9.73
CA LEU A 68 -5.39 1.65 10.80
C LEU A 68 -3.91 1.94 10.58
N ASP A 69 -3.15 1.89 11.65
CA ASP A 69 -1.70 1.97 11.65
C ASP A 69 -1.12 0.58 11.33
N VAL A 70 -0.18 0.50 10.40
CA VAL A 70 0.43 -0.78 10.01
C VAL A 70 1.33 -1.39 11.10
N THR A 71 1.72 -0.61 12.10
CA THR A 71 2.56 -1.09 13.21
C THR A 71 1.78 -1.84 14.29
N ILE A 72 0.45 -1.86 14.21
CA ILE A 72 -0.38 -2.60 15.15
C ILE A 72 -0.67 -4.03 14.66
N PRO A 73 -0.90 -5.00 15.56
CA PRO A 73 -1.11 -6.41 15.20
C PRO A 73 -2.26 -6.65 14.23
N GLU A 74 -3.30 -5.83 14.27
CA GLU A 74 -4.48 -5.90 13.40
C GLU A 74 -4.11 -5.81 11.91
N PHE A 75 -3.03 -5.13 11.57
CA PHE A 75 -2.56 -5.05 10.18
C PHE A 75 -2.19 -6.41 9.61
N VAL A 76 -1.51 -7.25 10.39
CA VAL A 76 -1.17 -8.61 9.98
C VAL A 76 -2.44 -9.43 9.74
N GLU A 77 -3.42 -9.31 10.64
CA GLU A 77 -4.69 -10.03 10.52
C GLU A 77 -5.49 -9.58 9.29
N VAL A 78 -5.56 -8.27 9.02
CA VAL A 78 -6.19 -7.74 7.82
C VAL A 78 -5.48 -8.26 6.57
N THR A 79 -4.15 -8.23 6.54
CA THR A 79 -3.36 -8.72 5.41
C THR A 79 -3.59 -10.21 5.15
N ARG A 80 -3.62 -11.01 6.20
CA ARG A 80 -3.93 -12.45 6.09
C ARG A 80 -5.35 -12.71 5.59
N LEU A 81 -6.32 -11.95 6.08
CA LEU A 81 -7.72 -12.08 5.67
C LEU A 81 -7.93 -11.68 4.21
N ARG A 82 -7.30 -10.59 3.79
CA ARG A 82 -7.47 -10.02 2.45
C ARG A 82 -6.66 -10.74 1.38
N ARG A 83 -5.56 -11.38 1.76
CA ARG A 83 -4.66 -12.15 0.88
C ARG A 83 -4.30 -11.41 -0.42
N PRO A 84 -3.69 -10.23 -0.34
CA PRO A 84 -3.30 -9.51 -1.55
C PRO A 84 -2.20 -10.28 -2.29
N ASP A 85 -2.29 -10.30 -3.61
CA ASP A 85 -1.24 -10.84 -4.47
C ASP A 85 -0.04 -9.88 -4.55
N VAL A 86 -0.35 -8.58 -4.52
CA VAL A 86 0.65 -7.49 -4.57
C VAL A 86 0.35 -6.47 -3.50
N MET A 87 1.40 -5.95 -2.88
CA MET A 87 1.31 -4.86 -1.90
C MET A 87 2.14 -3.67 -2.39
N TYR A 88 1.52 -2.50 -2.53
CA TYR A 88 2.20 -1.23 -2.75
C TYR A 88 2.37 -0.50 -1.44
N VAL A 89 3.55 0.02 -1.19
CA VAL A 89 3.87 0.79 0.03
C VAL A 89 4.31 2.18 -0.36
N THR A 90 3.47 3.16 -0.11
CA THR A 90 3.68 4.57 -0.47
C THR A 90 3.79 5.48 0.75
N SER A 91 3.75 4.90 1.95
CA SER A 91 3.78 5.63 3.22
C SER A 91 5.19 5.83 3.81
N LEU A 92 6.24 5.35 3.12
CA LEU A 92 7.62 5.57 3.54
C LEU A 92 8.06 6.97 3.08
N LEU A 93 7.73 7.97 3.88
CA LEU A 93 8.16 9.34 3.66
C LEU A 93 9.63 9.50 4.03
N ALA A 94 10.34 10.34 3.28
CA ALA A 94 11.67 10.77 3.71
C ALA A 94 11.54 11.48 5.06
N PRO A 95 12.34 11.11 6.05
CA PRO A 95 12.44 11.93 7.24
C PRO A 95 12.92 13.32 6.82
N THR A 96 12.28 14.35 7.32
CA THR A 96 12.81 15.71 7.22
C THR A 96 14.16 15.74 7.93
N THR A 97 15.12 16.38 7.31
CA THR A 97 16.49 16.51 7.88
C THR A 97 16.45 16.92 9.34
N GLY A 98 17.00 16.08 10.22
CA GLY A 98 17.05 16.32 11.66
C GLY A 98 15.94 15.67 12.49
N ASP A 99 15.01 14.95 11.89
CA ASP A 99 13.94 14.27 12.59
C ASP A 99 14.27 12.79 12.84
N ALA A 100 14.88 12.50 13.98
CA ALA A 100 15.18 11.14 14.42
C ALA A 100 13.90 10.29 14.62
N ASP A 101 12.80 10.92 15.02
CA ASP A 101 11.52 10.24 15.25
C ASP A 101 10.91 9.81 13.91
N GLY A 102 11.05 10.62 12.86
CA GLY A 102 10.61 10.28 11.50
C GLY A 102 11.34 9.05 10.93
N CYS A 103 12.66 8.96 11.16
CA CYS A 103 13.47 7.79 10.77
C CYS A 103 13.01 6.52 11.48
N THR A 104 12.79 6.60 12.79
CA THR A 104 12.32 5.47 13.60
C THR A 104 10.95 5.00 13.16
N LYS A 105 10.04 5.93 12.87
CA LYS A 105 8.70 5.63 12.39
C LYS A 105 8.72 4.98 11.02
N ALA A 106 9.50 5.51 10.09
CA ALA A 106 9.65 4.93 8.75
C ALA A 106 10.21 3.51 8.80
N TYR A 107 11.20 3.26 9.64
CA TYR A 107 11.76 1.94 9.88
C TYR A 107 10.71 0.97 10.43
N ALA A 108 9.96 1.39 11.45
CA ALA A 108 8.90 0.57 12.05
C ALA A 108 7.81 0.20 11.03
N VAL A 109 7.41 1.13 10.17
CA VAL A 109 6.46 0.89 9.09
C VAL A 109 7.02 -0.13 8.08
N ALA A 110 8.27 0.05 7.65
CA ALA A 110 8.90 -0.86 6.70
C ALA A 110 8.98 -2.30 7.24
N VAL A 111 9.40 -2.47 8.48
CA VAL A 111 9.48 -3.79 9.15
C VAL A 111 8.09 -4.41 9.24
N ALA A 112 7.09 -3.66 9.73
CA ALA A 112 5.74 -4.16 9.90
C ALA A 112 5.11 -4.62 8.56
N VAL A 113 5.29 -3.85 7.51
CA VAL A 113 4.78 -4.20 6.17
C VAL A 113 5.45 -5.46 5.63
N LEU A 114 6.76 -5.55 5.72
CA LEU A 114 7.50 -6.72 5.22
C LEU A 114 7.17 -7.98 6.03
N GLU A 115 7.06 -7.89 7.35
CA GLU A 115 6.63 -9.00 8.19
C GLU A 115 5.22 -9.49 7.84
N ALA A 116 4.27 -8.57 7.68
CA ALA A 116 2.90 -8.92 7.27
C ALA A 116 2.87 -9.56 5.88
N ALA A 117 3.65 -9.06 4.95
CA ALA A 117 3.77 -9.61 3.59
C ALA A 117 4.30 -11.05 3.61
N VAL A 118 5.33 -11.32 4.41
CA VAL A 118 5.89 -12.68 4.57
C VAL A 118 4.85 -13.61 5.20
N GLN A 119 4.20 -13.19 6.28
CA GLN A 119 3.21 -14.01 6.98
C GLN A 119 1.97 -14.32 6.13
N ALA A 120 1.55 -13.38 5.29
CA ALA A 120 0.42 -13.54 4.37
C ALA A 120 0.81 -14.15 3.02
N GLN A 121 2.08 -14.46 2.81
CA GLN A 121 2.61 -15.00 1.56
C GLN A 121 2.31 -14.10 0.34
N VAL A 122 2.43 -12.80 0.50
CA VAL A 122 2.28 -11.82 -0.59
C VAL A 122 3.35 -12.08 -1.64
N ALA A 123 2.95 -12.23 -2.90
CA ALA A 123 3.87 -12.62 -3.96
C ALA A 123 4.84 -11.49 -4.35
N LYS A 124 4.41 -10.23 -4.22
CA LYS A 124 5.21 -9.07 -4.60
C LYS A 124 4.94 -7.87 -3.72
N VAL A 125 6.00 -7.23 -3.26
CA VAL A 125 5.93 -5.93 -2.55
C VAL A 125 6.64 -4.87 -3.39
N VAL A 126 5.96 -3.75 -3.64
CA VAL A 126 6.49 -2.59 -4.36
C VAL A 126 6.60 -1.44 -3.37
N ILE A 127 7.80 -0.96 -3.13
CA ILE A 127 8.07 0.12 -2.18
C ILE A 127 8.50 1.36 -2.95
N THR A 128 7.85 2.49 -2.70
CA THR A 128 8.29 3.79 -3.20
C THR A 128 9.17 4.47 -2.16
N LEU A 129 10.32 4.94 -2.58
CA LEU A 129 11.25 5.67 -1.73
C LEU A 129 11.51 7.04 -2.33
N PRO A 130 11.65 8.09 -1.51
CA PRO A 130 12.11 9.39 -2.00
C PRO A 130 13.53 9.27 -2.57
N ALA A 131 13.78 9.92 -3.70
CA ALA A 131 15.08 9.88 -4.37
C ALA A 131 16.22 10.39 -3.47
N ALA A 132 15.94 11.37 -2.61
CA ALA A 132 16.91 11.90 -1.65
C ALA A 132 17.47 10.84 -0.70
N VAL A 133 16.71 9.79 -0.37
CA VAL A 133 17.19 8.67 0.45
C VAL A 133 18.28 7.87 -0.24
N LEU A 134 18.23 7.80 -1.58
CA LEU A 134 19.17 7.00 -2.38
C LEU A 134 20.39 7.81 -2.83
N TYR A 135 20.21 9.09 -3.14
CA TYR A 135 21.23 9.90 -3.79
C TYR A 135 21.76 11.05 -2.92
N GLY A 136 21.18 11.26 -1.74
CA GLY A 136 21.49 12.39 -0.88
C GLY A 136 20.94 13.72 -1.43
N GLU A 137 21.21 14.81 -0.71
CA GLU A 137 20.92 16.17 -1.16
C GLU A 137 22.07 16.73 -2.00
#